data_123d97670419fa43c5a9d3c0ae9473c0
#
_entry.id   123d97670419fa43c5a9d3c0ae9473c0
#
_cell.length_a   1.000
_cell.length_b   1.000
_cell.length_c   1.000
_cell.angle_alpha   90.00
_cell.angle_beta   90.00
_cell.angle_gamma   90.00
#
_symmetry.space_group_name_H-M   'P 1'
#
loop_
_entity.id
_entity.type
_entity.pdbx_description
1 polymer ?
#
loop_
_entity_poly.entity_id
_entity_poly.type
_entity_poly.pdbx_seq_one_letter_code
_entity_poly.pdbx_strand_id
1 'polypeptide(L)'
;MRRRGQLTTAVAGAALLLGCVAHPAVSQPDHDGRRVLVFSKTAGFRHDSIPAGVAAVRQLGERGGFTVDATEDAGAFTSANLRRYDGVVFLSTTGDVLDAAQQTAFEGYIRHGGGYVGIHAAADTEYDWAFYGGLAGAYFQSHPAIQQAEVNVEDRAHPATSGLPRAWERTDEWYNYRSNPREHAHVLASLDESSYTGGTMNGDHPIAWCQNYRGGRAFYTGGGHTGESYAEPAFLAHLLGGIRWAIGDAQADCRPENGYRPLFDGTSASLAGWQQAGPGSFTLDDDGTLTSSGGMGLLWYADRSFGAYSLKLDWKTSGASGDDNSGVFVGFPPSTDPWSAVNNGYEVQIDATDVPEKTTGAVYGFQSADIRKRDRALNPPGEWNTYEIRVQGERLRVWLNGVKINDFTNTDPARSLRDGHLGLQNHGADDQVSFRDVRLKELPAKPSVRTASQGD
;
A
#
# COMPACT_ATOMS: atom_id res chain seq x y z
N MET A 1 -85.61 -23.29 -26.45
CA MET A 1 -84.34 -23.97 -26.73
C MET A 1 -83.40 -22.95 -27.40
N ARG A 2 -82.51 -22.35 -26.68
CA ARG A 2 -81.55 -21.37 -27.18
C ARG A 2 -80.13 -21.95 -27.06
N ARG A 3 -79.42 -22.16 -28.18
CA ARG A 3 -78.04 -22.57 -28.25
C ARG A 3 -77.17 -21.33 -28.00
N ARG A 4 -76.26 -21.45 -27.05
CA ARG A 4 -75.16 -20.46 -26.82
C ARG A 4 -73.95 -20.87 -27.64
N GLY A 5 -73.51 -19.96 -28.52
CA GLY A 5 -72.25 -20.11 -29.24
C GLY A 5 -71.09 -19.67 -28.33
N GLN A 6 -70.04 -20.43 -28.29
CA GLN A 6 -68.77 -20.07 -27.71
C GLN A 6 -67.87 -19.34 -28.74
N LEU A 7 -67.47 -18.13 -28.41
CA LEU A 7 -66.40 -17.41 -29.13
C LEU A 7 -65.04 -17.87 -28.54
N THR A 8 -64.24 -18.46 -29.36
CA THR A 8 -62.85 -18.74 -29.05
C THR A 8 -61.98 -17.56 -29.50
N THR A 9 -61.41 -16.86 -28.55
CA THR A 9 -60.45 -15.77 -28.77
C THR A 9 -59.04 -16.39 -28.91
N ALA A 10 -58.44 -16.31 -30.09
CA ALA A 10 -57.03 -16.68 -30.31
C ALA A 10 -56.13 -15.55 -29.81
N VAL A 11 -55.30 -15.84 -28.83
CA VAL A 11 -54.24 -14.94 -28.38
C VAL A 11 -52.98 -15.28 -29.16
N ALA A 12 -52.56 -14.34 -30.01
CA ALA A 12 -51.25 -14.43 -30.72
C ALA A 12 -50.14 -14.03 -29.72
N GLY A 13 -49.36 -15.02 -29.32
CA GLY A 13 -48.16 -14.79 -28.51
C GLY A 13 -46.99 -14.29 -29.40
N ALA A 14 -46.60 -13.05 -29.22
CA ALA A 14 -45.34 -12.53 -29.77
C ALA A 14 -44.19 -13.02 -28.92
N ALA A 15 -43.37 -13.93 -29.44
CA ALA A 15 -42.14 -14.34 -28.83
C ALA A 15 -41.07 -13.25 -29.05
N LEU A 16 -40.73 -12.51 -28.00
CA LEU A 16 -39.53 -11.64 -27.98
C LEU A 16 -38.29 -12.56 -27.88
N LEU A 17 -37.56 -12.66 -28.96
CA LEU A 17 -36.20 -13.19 -28.97
C LEU A 17 -35.27 -12.16 -28.31
N LEU A 18 -34.94 -12.36 -27.04
CA LEU A 18 -33.80 -11.68 -26.41
C LEU A 18 -32.52 -12.24 -27.05
N GLY A 19 -31.93 -11.47 -27.96
CA GLY A 19 -30.60 -11.71 -28.44
C GLY A 19 -29.61 -11.47 -27.31
N CYS A 20 -29.07 -12.54 -26.72
CA CYS A 20 -27.87 -12.46 -25.88
C CYS A 20 -26.71 -11.95 -26.75
N VAL A 21 -26.38 -10.67 -26.65
CA VAL A 21 -25.12 -10.14 -27.16
C VAL A 21 -24.04 -10.70 -26.26
N ALA A 22 -23.38 -11.77 -26.71
CA ALA A 22 -22.17 -12.27 -26.08
C ALA A 22 -21.10 -11.17 -26.20
N HIS A 23 -20.79 -10.50 -25.09
CA HIS A 23 -19.59 -9.69 -24.98
C HIS A 23 -18.40 -10.63 -25.16
N PRO A 24 -17.41 -10.30 -26.01
CA PRO A 24 -16.19 -11.08 -26.04
C PRO A 24 -15.56 -10.96 -24.66
N ALA A 25 -15.44 -12.10 -23.98
CA ALA A 25 -14.60 -12.23 -22.82
C ALA A 25 -13.20 -11.76 -23.26
N VAL A 26 -12.73 -10.65 -22.69
CA VAL A 26 -11.31 -10.29 -22.78
C VAL A 26 -10.60 -11.44 -22.08
N SER A 27 -10.02 -12.33 -22.88
CA SER A 27 -9.12 -13.36 -22.37
C SER A 27 -8.01 -12.61 -21.63
N GLN A 28 -8.00 -12.71 -20.30
CA GLN A 28 -6.78 -12.43 -19.55
C GLN A 28 -5.70 -13.32 -20.16
N PRO A 29 -4.49 -12.80 -20.39
CA PRO A 29 -3.40 -13.65 -20.82
C PRO A 29 -3.29 -14.78 -19.79
N ASP A 30 -3.21 -16.03 -20.27
CA ASP A 30 -2.89 -17.20 -19.46
C ASP A 30 -1.60 -16.91 -18.71
N HIS A 31 -1.71 -16.44 -17.46
CA HIS A 31 -0.59 -16.39 -16.53
C HIS A 31 -0.40 -17.82 -16.05
N ASP A 32 0.49 -18.54 -16.72
CA ASP A 32 1.29 -19.54 -16.04
C ASP A 32 1.77 -18.87 -14.74
N GLY A 33 1.40 -19.41 -13.56
CA GLY A 33 1.46 -18.72 -12.27
C GLY A 33 2.77 -17.94 -12.04
N ARG A 34 2.73 -16.92 -11.19
CA ARG A 34 3.90 -16.06 -10.85
C ARG A 34 5.15 -16.89 -10.59
N ARG A 35 6.31 -16.39 -11.02
CA ARG A 35 7.60 -17.08 -10.88
C ARG A 35 8.63 -16.17 -10.20
N VAL A 36 9.39 -16.75 -9.27
CA VAL A 36 10.42 -16.08 -8.50
C VAL A 36 11.75 -16.84 -8.67
N LEU A 37 12.82 -16.12 -8.96
CA LEU A 37 14.19 -16.64 -8.96
C LEU A 37 14.86 -16.27 -7.64
N VAL A 38 15.29 -17.24 -6.85
CA VAL A 38 16.14 -17.05 -5.67
C VAL A 38 17.59 -17.20 -6.09
N PHE A 39 18.37 -16.14 -5.91
CA PHE A 39 19.81 -16.10 -6.19
C PHE A 39 20.58 -15.93 -4.89
N SER A 40 21.53 -16.85 -4.63
CA SER A 40 22.27 -16.91 -3.36
C SER A 40 23.79 -17.15 -3.57
N LYS A 41 24.34 -16.68 -4.70
CA LYS A 41 25.80 -16.71 -4.93
C LYS A 41 26.50 -15.78 -3.94
N THR A 42 27.63 -16.24 -3.42
CA THR A 42 28.51 -15.46 -2.54
C THR A 42 29.93 -15.40 -3.13
N ALA A 43 30.49 -14.20 -3.20
CA ALA A 43 31.89 -13.96 -3.52
C ALA A 43 32.69 -13.52 -2.28
N GLY A 44 31.97 -13.17 -1.19
CA GLY A 44 32.50 -12.89 0.16
C GLY A 44 32.07 -13.95 1.16
N PHE A 45 31.59 -13.49 2.33
CA PHE A 45 31.13 -14.38 3.40
C PHE A 45 29.91 -15.18 2.97
N ARG A 46 29.89 -16.48 3.28
CA ARG A 46 28.75 -17.36 3.00
C ARG A 46 27.98 -17.63 4.29
N HIS A 47 26.73 -17.23 4.32
CA HIS A 47 25.84 -17.43 5.46
C HIS A 47 25.33 -18.88 5.52
N ASP A 48 25.41 -19.49 6.69
CA ASP A 48 24.91 -20.87 6.92
C ASP A 48 23.37 -20.95 6.82
N SER A 49 22.68 -19.83 6.91
CA SER A 49 21.22 -19.72 6.79
C SER A 49 20.70 -19.84 5.35
N ILE A 50 21.54 -19.75 4.32
CA ILE A 50 21.13 -19.82 2.91
C ILE A 50 20.24 -21.03 2.59
N PRO A 51 20.58 -22.27 3.00
CA PRO A 51 19.71 -23.42 2.72
C PRO A 51 18.33 -23.30 3.37
N ALA A 52 18.26 -22.81 4.62
CA ALA A 52 17.00 -22.58 5.32
C ALA A 52 16.16 -21.50 4.62
N GLY A 53 16.79 -20.40 4.20
CA GLY A 53 16.15 -19.33 3.45
C GLY A 53 15.59 -19.80 2.11
N VAL A 54 16.34 -20.56 1.33
CA VAL A 54 15.86 -21.16 0.06
C VAL A 54 14.64 -22.06 0.31
N ALA A 55 14.71 -22.93 1.34
CA ALA A 55 13.59 -23.80 1.70
C ALA A 55 12.36 -23.01 2.12
N ALA A 56 12.55 -21.97 2.93
CA ALA A 56 11.48 -21.07 3.36
C ALA A 56 10.82 -20.36 2.17
N VAL A 57 11.57 -19.75 1.25
CA VAL A 57 10.99 -19.06 0.08
C VAL A 57 10.22 -20.03 -0.82
N ARG A 58 10.65 -21.30 -0.96
CA ARG A 58 9.87 -22.32 -1.68
C ARG A 58 8.54 -22.62 -1.00
N GLN A 59 8.52 -22.78 0.33
CA GLN A 59 7.28 -22.98 1.10
C GLN A 59 6.35 -21.74 1.00
N LEU A 60 6.93 -20.54 1.00
CA LEU A 60 6.17 -19.32 0.79
C LEU A 60 5.57 -19.26 -0.62
N GLY A 61 6.27 -19.78 -1.62
CA GLY A 61 5.74 -19.92 -2.99
C GLY A 61 4.50 -20.82 -3.04
N GLU A 62 4.54 -21.96 -2.37
CA GLU A 62 3.38 -22.87 -2.27
C GLU A 62 2.16 -22.21 -1.60
N ARG A 63 2.39 -21.40 -0.55
CA ARG A 63 1.34 -20.66 0.16
C ARG A 63 0.84 -19.43 -0.59
N GLY A 64 1.76 -18.74 -1.29
CA GLY A 64 1.51 -17.48 -1.99
C GLY A 64 1.13 -17.63 -3.46
N GLY A 65 1.06 -18.87 -3.99
CA GLY A 65 0.63 -19.13 -5.36
C GLY A 65 1.68 -18.77 -6.42
N PHE A 66 2.98 -18.82 -6.09
CA PHE A 66 4.07 -18.60 -7.03
C PHE A 66 5.09 -19.74 -7.04
N THR A 67 5.70 -20.00 -8.18
CA THR A 67 6.76 -21.00 -8.32
C THR A 67 8.15 -20.42 -8.03
N VAL A 68 9.07 -21.23 -7.50
CA VAL A 68 10.38 -20.78 -7.07
C VAL A 68 11.48 -21.65 -7.69
N ASP A 69 12.31 -21.02 -8.52
CA ASP A 69 13.60 -21.56 -8.95
C ASP A 69 14.71 -20.98 -8.04
N ALA A 70 15.71 -21.78 -7.67
CA ALA A 70 16.84 -21.32 -6.88
C ALA A 70 18.15 -21.67 -7.56
N THR A 71 19.12 -20.73 -7.54
CA THR A 71 20.42 -20.90 -8.18
C THR A 71 21.50 -20.09 -7.48
N GLU A 72 22.74 -20.55 -7.57
CA GLU A 72 23.97 -19.80 -7.28
C GLU A 72 24.74 -19.46 -8.57
N ASP A 73 24.24 -19.93 -9.73
CA ASP A 73 24.88 -19.68 -11.02
C ASP A 73 24.46 -18.30 -11.57
N ALA A 74 25.41 -17.37 -11.63
CA ALA A 74 25.24 -16.06 -12.23
C ALA A 74 24.94 -16.12 -13.75
N GLY A 75 25.23 -17.25 -14.42
CA GLY A 75 24.83 -17.49 -15.80
C GLY A 75 23.30 -17.47 -16.03
N ALA A 76 22.50 -17.55 -14.96
CA ALA A 76 21.07 -17.33 -14.99
C ALA A 76 20.68 -15.87 -15.31
N PHE A 77 21.57 -14.90 -15.13
CA PHE A 77 21.31 -13.48 -15.37
C PHE A 77 21.51 -13.11 -16.85
N THR A 78 20.63 -13.64 -17.68
CA THR A 78 20.48 -13.24 -19.09
C THR A 78 19.11 -12.62 -19.30
N SER A 79 18.99 -11.67 -20.22
CA SER A 79 17.69 -11.04 -20.54
C SER A 79 16.63 -12.06 -20.95
N ALA A 80 17.03 -13.15 -21.62
CA ALA A 80 16.11 -14.21 -22.02
C ALA A 80 15.55 -15.00 -20.81
N ASN A 81 16.42 -15.33 -19.85
CA ASN A 81 16.00 -16.07 -18.67
C ASN A 81 15.24 -15.20 -17.68
N LEU A 82 15.71 -13.98 -17.39
CA LEU A 82 15.09 -13.07 -16.41
C LEU A 82 13.65 -12.71 -16.77
N ARG A 83 13.31 -12.60 -18.06
CA ARG A 83 11.91 -12.36 -18.51
C ARG A 83 10.91 -13.44 -18.09
N ARG A 84 11.34 -14.58 -17.60
CA ARG A 84 10.49 -15.67 -17.12
C ARG A 84 10.04 -15.48 -15.68
N TYR A 85 10.60 -14.49 -14.98
CA TYR A 85 10.38 -14.26 -13.55
C TYR A 85 9.71 -12.91 -13.30
N ASP A 86 8.76 -12.88 -12.37
CA ASP A 86 8.12 -11.67 -11.88
C ASP A 86 8.97 -11.00 -10.79
N GLY A 87 9.77 -11.79 -10.04
CA GLY A 87 10.68 -11.31 -9.01
C GLY A 87 11.99 -12.07 -8.95
N VAL A 88 13.05 -11.37 -8.54
CA VAL A 88 14.37 -11.94 -8.23
C VAL A 88 14.68 -11.64 -6.76
N VAL A 89 14.93 -12.69 -5.98
CA VAL A 89 15.31 -12.61 -4.57
C VAL A 89 16.82 -12.78 -4.46
N PHE A 90 17.53 -11.76 -3.98
CA PHE A 90 18.92 -11.84 -3.55
C PHE A 90 18.92 -12.28 -2.09
N LEU A 91 19.20 -13.56 -1.86
CA LEU A 91 19.19 -14.18 -0.54
C LEU A 91 20.60 -14.29 0.01
N SER A 92 20.96 -13.43 0.94
CA SER A 92 22.27 -13.41 1.60
C SER A 92 23.46 -13.52 0.62
N THR A 93 23.34 -12.85 -0.53
CA THR A 93 24.44 -12.68 -1.49
C THR A 93 25.52 -11.78 -0.89
N THR A 94 26.77 -11.97 -1.25
CA THR A 94 27.89 -11.13 -0.76
C THR A 94 28.97 -10.92 -1.83
N GLY A 95 29.53 -9.71 -1.85
CA GLY A 95 30.62 -9.35 -2.75
C GLY A 95 30.16 -9.14 -4.20
N ASP A 96 31.11 -9.21 -5.14
CA ASP A 96 30.85 -9.00 -6.57
C ASP A 96 30.39 -10.32 -7.21
N VAL A 97 29.11 -10.46 -7.48
CA VAL A 97 28.47 -11.72 -7.89
C VAL A 97 28.04 -11.76 -9.36
N LEU A 98 27.95 -10.59 -10.02
CA LEU A 98 27.52 -10.43 -11.41
C LEU A 98 28.61 -9.74 -12.25
N ASP A 99 28.90 -10.28 -13.43
CA ASP A 99 29.73 -9.56 -14.41
C ASP A 99 28.93 -8.44 -15.12
N ALA A 100 29.63 -7.60 -15.90
CA ALA A 100 29.04 -6.45 -16.57
C ALA A 100 27.89 -6.81 -17.54
N ALA A 101 27.90 -7.98 -18.16
CA ALA A 101 26.84 -8.44 -19.05
C ALA A 101 25.59 -8.85 -18.25
N GLN A 102 25.82 -9.53 -17.12
CA GLN A 102 24.79 -9.96 -16.18
C GLN A 102 24.15 -8.75 -15.47
N GLN A 103 24.97 -7.77 -15.03
CA GLN A 103 24.52 -6.49 -14.50
C GLN A 103 23.60 -5.76 -15.51
N THR A 104 24.03 -5.66 -16.78
CA THR A 104 23.23 -5.05 -17.85
C THR A 104 21.90 -5.77 -18.05
N ALA A 105 21.89 -7.09 -18.02
CA ALA A 105 20.67 -7.88 -18.16
C ALA A 105 19.70 -7.68 -16.99
N PHE A 106 20.23 -7.62 -15.76
CA PHE A 106 19.42 -7.40 -14.56
C PHE A 106 18.90 -5.96 -14.47
N GLU A 107 19.72 -4.95 -14.81
CA GLU A 107 19.25 -3.57 -14.92
C GLU A 107 18.09 -3.45 -15.94
N GLY A 108 18.23 -4.09 -17.09
CA GLY A 108 17.16 -4.17 -18.09
C GLY A 108 15.88 -4.80 -17.54
N TYR A 109 16.00 -5.90 -16.79
CA TYR A 109 14.89 -6.57 -16.14
C TYR A 109 14.14 -5.63 -15.16
N ILE A 110 14.85 -4.94 -14.28
CA ILE A 110 14.25 -3.97 -13.34
C ILE A 110 13.57 -2.82 -14.09
N ARG A 111 14.22 -2.25 -15.12
CA ARG A 111 13.66 -1.16 -15.93
C ARG A 111 12.37 -1.53 -16.66
N HIS A 112 12.14 -2.80 -16.91
CA HIS A 112 10.92 -3.33 -17.54
C HIS A 112 9.87 -3.79 -16.53
N GLY A 113 10.02 -3.43 -15.24
CA GLY A 113 9.02 -3.68 -14.21
C GLY A 113 9.27 -4.92 -13.35
N GLY A 114 10.43 -5.55 -13.47
CA GLY A 114 10.80 -6.70 -12.65
C GLY A 114 10.89 -6.37 -11.15
N GLY A 115 10.51 -7.32 -10.29
CA GLY A 115 10.59 -7.21 -8.83
C GLY A 115 11.97 -7.59 -8.29
N TYR A 116 12.42 -6.87 -7.27
CA TYR A 116 13.62 -7.18 -6.49
C TYR A 116 13.26 -7.38 -5.02
N VAL A 117 13.82 -8.41 -4.41
CA VAL A 117 13.75 -8.65 -2.97
C VAL A 117 15.17 -8.88 -2.46
N GLY A 118 15.67 -8.00 -1.60
CA GLY A 118 16.95 -8.16 -0.92
C GLY A 118 16.73 -8.68 0.50
N ILE A 119 17.44 -9.74 0.86
CA ILE A 119 17.38 -10.33 2.21
C ILE A 119 18.78 -10.29 2.80
N HIS A 120 18.91 -9.69 3.97
CA HIS A 120 20.10 -9.60 4.81
C HIS A 120 21.34 -9.13 4.02
N ALA A 121 22.29 -10.01 3.74
CA ALA A 121 23.54 -9.65 3.09
C ALA A 121 23.39 -9.26 1.61
N ALA A 122 22.16 -9.19 1.06
CA ALA A 122 21.94 -8.51 -0.20
C ALA A 122 22.43 -7.04 -0.17
N ALA A 123 22.53 -6.42 1.00
CA ALA A 123 23.13 -5.09 1.16
C ALA A 123 24.68 -5.11 1.16
N ASP A 124 25.31 -6.29 1.29
CA ASP A 124 26.77 -6.53 1.25
C ASP A 124 27.22 -7.03 -0.14
N THR A 125 26.57 -6.54 -1.19
CA THR A 125 26.69 -7.05 -2.56
C THR A 125 26.90 -5.89 -3.53
N GLU A 126 27.75 -6.11 -4.60
CA GLU A 126 27.89 -5.20 -5.75
C GLU A 126 28.24 -3.75 -5.37
N TYR A 127 29.20 -3.54 -4.53
CA TYR A 127 29.56 -2.22 -3.98
C TYR A 127 29.98 -1.18 -5.03
N ASP A 128 30.55 -1.63 -6.15
CA ASP A 128 31.03 -0.76 -7.22
C ASP A 128 29.98 -0.51 -8.31
N TRP A 129 28.77 -1.07 -8.14
CA TRP A 129 27.67 -0.89 -9.08
C TRP A 129 26.57 0.02 -8.52
N ALA A 130 26.65 1.31 -8.86
CA ALA A 130 25.75 2.35 -8.34
C ALA A 130 24.26 2.07 -8.60
N PHE A 131 23.91 1.36 -9.69
CA PHE A 131 22.53 0.95 -9.94
C PHE A 131 22.01 0.01 -8.85
N TYR A 132 22.84 -0.98 -8.46
CA TYR A 132 22.47 -1.92 -7.41
C TYR A 132 22.35 -1.26 -6.05
N GLY A 133 23.27 -0.36 -5.70
CA GLY A 133 23.18 0.41 -4.46
C GLY A 133 21.90 1.23 -4.37
N GLY A 134 21.47 1.85 -5.48
CA GLY A 134 20.20 2.53 -5.55
C GLY A 134 18.97 1.59 -5.49
N LEU A 135 19.09 0.38 -6.04
CA LEU A 135 18.03 -0.65 -6.01
C LEU A 135 17.87 -1.25 -4.61
N ALA A 136 18.98 -1.64 -3.97
CA ALA A 136 18.97 -2.16 -2.59
C ALA A 136 18.59 -1.09 -1.56
N GLY A 137 18.87 0.18 -1.87
CA GLY A 137 18.56 1.34 -1.05
C GLY A 137 19.66 1.75 -0.07
N ALA A 138 20.46 0.81 0.41
CA ALA A 138 21.63 1.09 1.23
C ALA A 138 22.66 -0.05 1.12
N TYR A 139 23.91 0.27 1.37
CA TYR A 139 24.98 -0.73 1.50
C TYR A 139 25.30 -1.00 2.98
N PHE A 140 25.64 -2.24 3.25
CA PHE A 140 26.16 -2.67 4.55
C PHE A 140 27.41 -1.88 4.96
N GLN A 141 27.52 -1.57 6.23
CA GLN A 141 28.70 -0.96 6.84
C GLN A 141 29.35 -1.85 7.90
N SER A 142 28.56 -2.30 8.88
CA SER A 142 29.03 -3.09 10.01
C SER A 142 27.84 -3.75 10.72
N HIS A 143 28.13 -4.66 11.63
CA HIS A 143 27.13 -5.26 12.53
C HIS A 143 27.74 -5.53 13.92
N PRO A 144 26.96 -5.47 15.00
CA PRO A 144 27.34 -6.04 16.31
C PRO A 144 27.17 -7.58 16.30
N ALA A 145 27.44 -8.22 17.43
CA ALA A 145 27.11 -9.63 17.61
C ALA A 145 25.58 -9.84 17.52
N ILE A 146 25.16 -11.07 17.12
CA ILE A 146 23.76 -11.51 17.13
C ILE A 146 23.18 -11.27 18.51
N GLN A 147 22.04 -10.60 18.58
CA GLN A 147 21.35 -10.25 19.83
C GLN A 147 19.89 -9.92 19.60
N GLN A 148 19.11 -9.92 20.68
CA GLN A 148 17.73 -9.46 20.66
C GLN A 148 17.67 -7.94 20.50
N ALA A 149 16.71 -7.47 19.71
CA ALA A 149 16.36 -6.05 19.59
C ALA A 149 14.85 -5.89 19.36
N GLU A 150 14.35 -4.68 19.63
CA GLU A 150 13.00 -4.27 19.27
C GLU A 150 13.01 -3.66 17.88
N VAL A 151 12.10 -4.16 17.03
CA VAL A 151 11.83 -3.63 15.70
C VAL A 151 10.50 -2.87 15.73
N ASN A 152 10.56 -1.55 15.54
CA ASN A 152 9.39 -0.69 15.43
C ASN A 152 8.79 -0.78 14.02
N VAL A 153 7.55 -1.23 13.89
CA VAL A 153 6.82 -1.28 12.62
C VAL A 153 6.23 0.10 12.34
N GLU A 154 6.76 0.77 11.31
CA GLU A 154 6.37 2.13 10.93
C GLU A 154 5.20 2.17 9.95
N ASP A 155 5.19 1.30 8.93
CA ASP A 155 4.07 1.13 8.01
C ASP A 155 3.34 -0.18 8.31
N ARG A 156 2.09 -0.09 8.73
CA ARG A 156 1.24 -1.25 9.05
C ARG A 156 0.26 -1.59 7.93
N ALA A 157 0.26 -0.83 6.82
CA ALA A 157 -0.56 -1.13 5.64
C ALA A 157 0.18 -1.98 4.61
N HIS A 158 1.51 -1.89 4.56
CA HIS A 158 2.29 -2.67 3.61
C HIS A 158 2.14 -4.18 3.87
N PRO A 159 1.94 -5.03 2.84
CA PRO A 159 1.74 -6.48 3.01
C PRO A 159 2.83 -7.18 3.83
N ALA A 160 4.07 -6.67 3.79
CA ALA A 160 5.18 -7.22 4.58
C ALA A 160 5.06 -6.97 6.08
N THR A 161 4.28 -5.99 6.50
CA THR A 161 4.26 -5.52 7.90
C THR A 161 2.85 -5.47 8.49
N SER A 162 1.81 -5.64 7.68
CA SER A 162 0.41 -5.50 8.11
C SER A 162 -0.03 -6.50 9.18
N GLY A 163 0.63 -7.64 9.27
CA GLY A 163 0.37 -8.68 10.28
C GLY A 163 1.37 -8.70 11.43
N LEU A 164 2.31 -7.75 11.49
CA LEU A 164 3.30 -7.66 12.56
C LEU A 164 2.80 -6.82 13.74
N PRO A 165 3.25 -7.11 14.98
CA PRO A 165 3.01 -6.22 16.11
C PRO A 165 3.72 -4.88 15.90
N ARG A 166 3.26 -3.80 16.56
CA ARG A 166 3.91 -2.47 16.49
C ARG A 166 5.37 -2.51 16.95
N ALA A 167 5.62 -3.20 18.06
CA ALA A 167 6.94 -3.51 18.58
C ALA A 167 7.16 -5.02 18.41
N TRP A 168 8.10 -5.37 17.56
CA TRP A 168 8.41 -6.75 17.21
C TRP A 168 9.79 -7.12 17.77
N GLU A 169 9.78 -7.81 18.90
CA GLU A 169 11.02 -8.33 19.50
C GLU A 169 11.50 -9.57 18.79
N ARG A 170 12.76 -9.58 18.34
CA ARG A 170 13.39 -10.75 17.72
C ARG A 170 14.91 -10.73 17.86
N THR A 171 15.54 -11.89 17.68
CA THR A 171 17.00 -12.06 17.68
C THR A 171 17.49 -12.25 16.25
N ASP A 172 18.45 -11.43 15.85
CA ASP A 172 19.13 -11.55 14.55
C ASP A 172 20.49 -10.83 14.59
N GLU A 173 21.20 -10.78 13.46
CA GLU A 173 22.33 -9.91 13.26
C GLU A 173 21.85 -8.58 12.67
N TRP A 174 22.11 -7.48 13.36
CA TRP A 174 21.56 -6.17 13.00
C TRP A 174 22.59 -5.36 12.21
N TYR A 175 22.32 -5.13 10.92
CA TYR A 175 23.19 -4.37 10.04
C TYR A 175 23.08 -2.86 10.29
N ASN A 176 24.22 -2.19 10.45
CA ASN A 176 24.37 -0.77 10.22
C ASN A 176 24.66 -0.51 8.74
N TYR A 177 24.15 0.57 8.19
CA TYR A 177 24.28 0.90 6.77
C TYR A 177 25.17 2.13 6.54
N ARG A 178 25.79 2.24 5.35
CA ARG A 178 26.62 3.37 4.95
C ARG A 178 25.82 4.67 4.79
N SER A 179 24.53 4.57 4.52
CA SER A 179 23.59 5.70 4.37
C SER A 179 22.21 5.30 4.86
N ASN A 180 21.43 6.28 5.32
CA ASN A 180 20.05 6.05 5.72
C ASN A 180 19.15 6.02 4.45
N PRO A 181 18.41 4.93 4.17
CA PRO A 181 17.54 4.82 3.00
C PRO A 181 16.29 5.71 3.05
N ARG A 182 15.90 6.25 4.22
CA ARG A 182 14.66 7.03 4.43
C ARG A 182 14.51 8.23 3.49
N GLU A 183 15.62 8.80 3.00
CA GLU A 183 15.56 9.94 2.09
C GLU A 183 14.90 9.61 0.73
N HIS A 184 15.03 8.35 0.28
CA HIS A 184 14.58 7.93 -1.05
C HIS A 184 13.74 6.66 -1.08
N ALA A 185 13.68 5.91 0.01
CA ALA A 185 12.85 4.72 0.19
C ALA A 185 11.76 4.96 1.25
N HIS A 186 10.70 4.19 1.18
CA HIS A 186 9.66 4.14 2.21
C HIS A 186 10.06 3.12 3.26
N VAL A 187 10.29 3.58 4.50
CA VAL A 187 10.68 2.71 5.62
C VAL A 187 9.46 2.00 6.15
N LEU A 188 9.55 0.69 6.27
CA LEU A 188 8.50 -0.20 6.77
C LEU A 188 8.71 -0.54 8.24
N ALA A 189 9.97 -0.67 8.64
CA ALA A 189 10.34 -0.98 10.01
C ALA A 189 11.74 -0.44 10.32
N SER A 190 11.95 -0.04 11.59
CA SER A 190 13.22 0.45 12.11
C SER A 190 13.59 -0.24 13.41
N LEU A 191 14.88 -0.33 13.70
CA LEU A 191 15.41 -0.83 14.99
C LEU A 191 15.34 0.28 16.05
N ASP A 192 14.91 -0.06 17.23
CA ASP A 192 15.16 0.79 18.41
C ASP A 192 16.61 0.58 18.90
N GLU A 193 17.49 1.53 18.58
CA GLU A 193 18.90 1.45 18.99
C GLU A 193 19.08 1.46 20.51
N SER A 194 18.08 1.83 21.29
CA SER A 194 18.13 1.77 22.75
C SER A 194 17.88 0.37 23.32
N SER A 195 17.28 -0.53 22.51
CA SER A 195 16.95 -1.91 22.91
C SER A 195 18.12 -2.89 22.76
N TYR A 196 19.22 -2.50 22.10
CA TYR A 196 20.37 -3.38 21.84
C TYR A 196 21.69 -2.60 21.83
N THR A 197 22.83 -3.27 21.65
CA THR A 197 24.16 -2.64 21.66
C THR A 197 24.81 -2.68 20.27
N GLY A 198 25.35 -1.55 19.82
CA GLY A 198 26.15 -1.47 18.59
C GLY A 198 25.40 -0.91 17.38
N GLY A 199 24.23 -0.34 17.57
CA GLY A 199 23.57 0.52 16.58
C GLY A 199 24.38 1.80 16.35
N THR A 200 24.51 2.23 15.09
CA THR A 200 25.31 3.43 14.72
C THR A 200 24.58 4.33 13.72
N MET A 201 23.26 4.18 13.59
CA MET A 201 22.46 4.99 12.67
C MET A 201 21.86 6.24 13.32
N ASN A 202 22.34 6.59 14.54
CA ASN A 202 21.96 7.81 15.30
C ASN A 202 20.47 7.86 15.68
N GLY A 203 19.88 6.73 16.01
CA GLY A 203 18.49 6.61 16.47
C GLY A 203 17.44 6.59 15.34
N ASP A 204 17.84 6.77 14.10
CA ASP A 204 16.98 6.50 12.92
C ASP A 204 17.57 5.34 12.13
N HIS A 205 17.16 4.12 12.47
CA HIS A 205 17.76 2.89 12.00
C HIS A 205 16.80 2.02 11.18
N PRO A 206 16.53 2.37 9.92
CA PRO A 206 15.72 1.52 9.04
C PRO A 206 16.30 0.11 8.93
N ILE A 207 15.44 -0.91 9.04
CA ILE A 207 15.82 -2.33 8.88
C ILE A 207 15.03 -3.04 7.79
N ALA A 208 13.87 -2.50 7.40
CA ALA A 208 13.11 -2.94 6.24
C ALA A 208 12.50 -1.74 5.51
N TRP A 209 12.55 -1.78 4.18
CA TRP A 209 12.02 -0.71 3.34
C TRP A 209 11.58 -1.20 1.97
N CYS A 210 10.79 -0.36 1.27
CA CYS A 210 10.40 -0.58 -0.11
C CYS A 210 10.55 0.69 -0.94
N GLN A 211 10.68 0.55 -2.24
CA GLN A 211 10.71 1.66 -3.18
C GLN A 211 10.32 1.23 -4.60
N ASN A 212 9.80 2.18 -5.38
CA ASN A 212 9.72 2.04 -6.83
C ASN A 212 11.03 2.56 -7.43
N TYR A 213 11.81 1.67 -8.03
CA TYR A 213 13.13 2.01 -8.56
C TYR A 213 13.23 1.76 -10.06
N ARG A 214 13.42 2.83 -10.85
CA ARG A 214 13.66 2.78 -12.30
C ARG A 214 12.64 1.98 -13.12
N GLY A 215 11.43 1.80 -12.62
CA GLY A 215 10.35 1.04 -13.27
C GLY A 215 9.99 -0.24 -12.55
N GLY A 216 10.89 -0.83 -11.76
CA GLY A 216 10.66 -2.00 -10.93
C GLY A 216 10.25 -1.67 -9.50
N ARG A 217 9.94 -2.71 -8.72
CA ARG A 217 9.64 -2.65 -7.29
C ARG A 217 10.78 -3.30 -6.51
N ALA A 218 11.30 -2.64 -5.49
CA ALA A 218 12.38 -3.14 -4.66
C ALA A 218 11.95 -3.17 -3.18
N PHE A 219 11.99 -4.35 -2.59
CA PHE A 219 11.81 -4.59 -1.17
C PHE A 219 13.13 -5.07 -0.56
N TYR A 220 13.47 -4.59 0.62
CA TYR A 220 14.63 -5.04 1.37
C TYR A 220 14.28 -5.29 2.83
N THR A 221 14.88 -6.32 3.42
CA THR A 221 14.88 -6.59 4.87
C THR A 221 16.27 -6.99 5.34
N GLY A 222 16.73 -6.37 6.43
CA GLY A 222 18.03 -6.66 7.05
C GLY A 222 18.05 -7.92 7.92
N GLY A 223 16.88 -8.50 8.26
CA GLY A 223 16.78 -9.77 8.98
C GLY A 223 17.12 -10.97 8.09
N GLY A 224 17.35 -12.13 8.71
CA GLY A 224 17.60 -13.39 7.99
C GLY A 224 19.04 -13.89 8.04
N HIS A 225 19.86 -13.40 8.97
CA HIS A 225 21.20 -13.92 9.21
C HIS A 225 21.18 -15.36 9.72
N THR A 226 20.25 -15.67 10.62
CA THR A 226 20.20 -16.98 11.30
C THR A 226 19.22 -17.94 10.62
N GLY A 227 19.47 -19.25 10.75
CA GLY A 227 18.52 -20.27 10.30
C GLY A 227 17.18 -20.22 11.03
N GLU A 228 17.21 -19.82 12.31
CA GLU A 228 16.04 -19.66 13.18
C GLU A 228 15.06 -18.60 12.67
N SER A 229 15.56 -17.53 12.05
CA SER A 229 14.74 -16.51 11.40
C SER A 229 13.74 -17.11 10.40
N TYR A 230 14.17 -18.11 9.63
CA TYR A 230 13.35 -18.80 8.64
C TYR A 230 12.38 -19.83 9.22
N ALA A 231 12.37 -20.02 10.53
CA ALA A 231 11.38 -20.80 11.28
C ALA A 231 10.37 -19.90 12.04
N GLU A 232 10.62 -18.60 12.13
CA GLU A 232 9.78 -17.60 12.82
C GLU A 232 8.56 -17.24 11.96
N PRO A 233 7.30 -17.51 12.42
CA PRO A 233 6.10 -17.25 11.63
C PRO A 233 5.93 -15.78 11.21
N ALA A 234 6.30 -14.83 12.08
CA ALA A 234 6.22 -13.41 11.80
C ALA A 234 7.21 -13.00 10.69
N PHE A 235 8.46 -13.49 10.73
CA PHE A 235 9.43 -13.23 9.69
C PHE A 235 9.05 -13.88 8.35
N LEU A 236 8.47 -15.08 8.37
CA LEU A 236 7.94 -15.72 7.17
C LEU A 236 6.78 -14.93 6.55
N ALA A 237 5.87 -14.39 7.37
CA ALA A 237 4.80 -13.51 6.90
C ALA A 237 5.36 -12.20 6.31
N HIS A 238 6.37 -11.62 6.96
CA HIS A 238 7.10 -10.45 6.48
C HIS A 238 7.72 -10.69 5.08
N LEU A 239 8.42 -11.79 4.90
CA LEU A 239 9.01 -12.17 3.62
C LEU A 239 7.94 -12.40 2.55
N LEU A 240 6.87 -13.13 2.86
CA LEU A 240 5.77 -13.40 1.93
C LEU A 240 5.14 -12.10 1.42
N GLY A 241 4.83 -11.18 2.33
CA GLY A 241 4.26 -9.88 1.99
C GLY A 241 5.20 -9.04 1.12
N GLY A 242 6.50 -9.01 1.43
CA GLY A 242 7.52 -8.33 0.63
C GLY A 242 7.65 -8.90 -0.78
N ILE A 243 7.66 -10.25 -0.91
CA ILE A 243 7.69 -10.93 -2.21
C ILE A 243 6.42 -10.64 -3.00
N ARG A 244 5.22 -10.80 -2.41
CA ARG A 244 3.92 -10.52 -3.08
C ARG A 244 3.86 -9.08 -3.60
N TRP A 245 4.33 -8.11 -2.81
CA TRP A 245 4.39 -6.72 -3.26
C TRP A 245 5.38 -6.55 -4.42
N ALA A 246 6.58 -7.12 -4.31
CA ALA A 246 7.62 -6.98 -5.33
C ALA A 246 7.18 -7.57 -6.68
N ILE A 247 6.51 -8.74 -6.69
CA ILE A 247 5.99 -9.39 -7.91
C ILE A 247 4.65 -8.82 -8.42
N GLY A 248 4.06 -7.86 -7.70
CA GLY A 248 2.83 -7.17 -8.11
C GLY A 248 1.52 -7.84 -7.70
N ASP A 249 1.55 -8.88 -6.86
CA ASP A 249 0.35 -9.57 -6.36
C ASP A 249 -0.34 -8.83 -5.21
N ALA A 250 0.35 -7.90 -4.56
CA ALA A 250 -0.20 -7.01 -3.56
C ALA A 250 0.22 -5.57 -3.85
N GLN A 251 -0.55 -4.60 -3.37
CA GLN A 251 -0.31 -3.19 -3.61
C GLN A 251 0.02 -2.46 -2.31
N ALA A 252 0.89 -1.46 -2.37
CA ALA A 252 1.21 -0.56 -1.26
C ALA A 252 1.84 0.74 -1.79
N ASP A 253 1.81 1.78 -0.98
CA ASP A 253 2.46 3.05 -1.29
C ASP A 253 3.92 3.04 -0.81
N CYS A 254 4.86 2.78 -1.69
CA CYS A 254 6.29 2.80 -1.40
C CYS A 254 6.99 4.11 -1.82
N ARG A 255 6.28 5.22 -1.77
CA ARG A 255 6.85 6.55 -1.93
C ARG A 255 7.35 7.06 -0.57
N PRO A 256 8.53 7.71 -0.48
CA PRO A 256 9.05 8.25 0.79
C PRO A 256 8.04 9.15 1.51
N GLU A 257 7.93 9.01 2.83
CA GLU A 257 7.02 9.78 3.69
C GLU A 257 7.76 10.78 4.56
N ASN A 258 8.22 11.88 3.95
CA ASN A 258 8.92 12.93 4.68
C ASN A 258 7.98 14.07 5.08
N GLY A 259 8.00 14.47 6.36
CA GLY A 259 7.30 15.64 6.89
C GLY A 259 5.81 15.42 7.18
N TYR A 260 5.32 14.19 7.22
CA TYR A 260 4.02 13.88 7.77
C TYR A 260 4.05 13.88 9.31
N ARG A 261 2.94 14.30 9.91
CA ARG A 261 2.71 14.28 11.35
C ARG A 261 1.43 13.50 11.63
N PRO A 262 1.38 12.66 12.67
CA PRO A 262 0.19 11.92 13.00
C PRO A 262 -0.93 12.87 13.47
N LEU A 263 -2.14 12.63 13.00
CA LEU A 263 -3.40 13.12 13.57
C LEU A 263 -4.07 12.03 14.41
N PHE A 264 -3.86 10.77 14.04
CA PHE A 264 -4.20 9.58 14.79
C PHE A 264 -3.12 8.52 14.59
N ASP A 265 -2.51 8.07 15.69
CA ASP A 265 -1.39 7.12 15.72
C ASP A 265 -1.77 5.77 16.35
N GLY A 266 -3.06 5.52 16.59
CA GLY A 266 -3.57 4.31 17.22
C GLY A 266 -3.59 4.36 18.75
N THR A 267 -3.30 5.50 19.37
CA THR A 267 -3.43 5.68 20.81
C THR A 267 -4.70 6.47 21.16
N SER A 268 -5.26 6.22 22.33
CA SER A 268 -6.40 7.01 22.83
C SER A 268 -6.03 8.49 23.03
N ALA A 269 -4.78 8.79 23.31
CA ALA A 269 -4.30 10.17 23.44
C ALA A 269 -4.40 10.95 22.13
N SER A 270 -4.13 10.31 21.00
CA SER A 270 -4.24 10.94 19.67
C SER A 270 -5.67 11.20 19.22
N LEU A 271 -6.67 10.62 19.91
CA LEU A 271 -8.08 10.91 19.66
C LEU A 271 -8.58 12.18 20.35
N ALA A 272 -7.80 12.81 21.21
CA ALA A 272 -8.23 14.01 21.96
C ALA A 272 -8.68 15.17 21.05
N GLY A 273 -8.07 15.29 19.84
CA GLY A 273 -8.45 16.29 18.83
C GLY A 273 -9.62 15.92 17.94
N TRP A 274 -10.24 14.73 18.13
CA TRP A 274 -11.33 14.23 17.30
C TRP A 274 -12.67 14.33 18.00
N GLN A 275 -13.73 14.57 17.24
CA GLN A 275 -15.12 14.63 17.71
C GLN A 275 -16.02 13.73 16.87
N GLN A 276 -16.97 13.08 17.55
CA GLN A 276 -18.00 12.27 16.92
C GLN A 276 -19.25 13.11 16.64
N ALA A 277 -19.82 12.99 15.44
CA ALA A 277 -21.12 13.52 15.06
C ALA A 277 -22.01 12.38 14.55
N GLY A 278 -23.31 12.43 14.87
CA GLY A 278 -24.29 11.42 14.48
C GLY A 278 -24.34 10.20 15.40
N PRO A 279 -25.27 9.24 15.12
CA PRO A 279 -25.51 8.07 15.97
C PRO A 279 -24.47 6.96 15.82
N GLY A 280 -23.77 6.88 14.67
CA GLY A 280 -22.70 5.91 14.45
C GLY A 280 -21.49 6.21 15.32
N SER A 281 -20.61 5.23 15.50
CA SER A 281 -19.45 5.33 16.36
C SER A 281 -18.22 4.67 15.78
N PHE A 282 -17.07 4.98 16.36
CA PHE A 282 -15.79 4.31 16.09
C PHE A 282 -15.25 3.73 17.40
N THR A 283 -14.88 2.47 17.36
CA THR A 283 -14.21 1.77 18.47
C THR A 283 -12.72 1.77 18.21
N LEU A 284 -11.93 2.13 19.22
CA LEU A 284 -10.49 1.94 19.21
C LEU A 284 -10.19 0.52 19.72
N ASP A 285 -9.68 -0.31 18.84
CA ASP A 285 -9.31 -1.68 19.13
C ASP A 285 -7.92 -1.76 19.80
N ASP A 286 -7.62 -2.87 20.45
CA ASP A 286 -6.35 -3.08 21.19
C ASP A 286 -5.10 -2.97 20.30
N ASP A 287 -5.24 -3.24 19.01
CA ASP A 287 -4.16 -3.09 18.03
C ASP A 287 -3.97 -1.64 17.53
N GLY A 288 -4.76 -0.68 18.03
CA GLY A 288 -4.72 0.72 17.64
C GLY A 288 -5.45 1.01 16.32
N THR A 289 -6.40 0.16 15.94
CA THR A 289 -7.28 0.37 14.78
C THR A 289 -8.58 1.04 15.23
N LEU A 290 -9.14 1.95 14.43
CA LEU A 290 -10.48 2.50 14.59
C LEU A 290 -11.44 1.76 13.68
N THR A 291 -12.45 1.10 14.26
CA THR A 291 -13.44 0.34 13.49
C THR A 291 -14.81 1.03 13.60
N SER A 292 -15.44 1.33 12.45
CA SER A 292 -16.75 1.96 12.36
C SER A 292 -17.88 1.00 12.67
N SER A 293 -18.96 1.47 13.29
CA SER A 293 -20.18 0.69 13.58
C SER A 293 -21.40 1.57 13.84
N GLY A 294 -22.62 1.04 13.68
CA GLY A 294 -23.85 1.61 14.24
C GLY A 294 -24.55 2.69 13.39
N GLY A 295 -24.29 2.77 12.10
CA GLY A 295 -25.02 3.65 11.17
C GLY A 295 -24.37 5.01 10.93
N MET A 296 -25.12 5.95 10.34
CA MET A 296 -24.59 7.25 9.88
C MET A 296 -23.88 8.02 11.00
N GLY A 297 -22.62 8.35 10.76
CA GLY A 297 -21.79 9.12 11.68
C GLY A 297 -20.53 9.67 11.01
N LEU A 298 -19.87 10.55 11.73
CA LEU A 298 -18.63 11.18 11.29
C LEU A 298 -17.68 11.35 12.47
N LEU A 299 -16.51 10.75 12.41
CA LEU A 299 -15.40 11.06 13.30
C LEU A 299 -14.51 12.09 12.61
N TRP A 300 -14.46 13.32 13.12
CA TRP A 300 -13.77 14.42 12.45
C TRP A 300 -12.75 15.11 13.35
N TYR A 301 -11.67 15.58 12.75
CA TYR A 301 -10.59 16.27 13.45
C TYR A 301 -11.03 17.72 13.72
N ALA A 302 -11.28 18.03 15.00
CA ALA A 302 -11.93 19.25 15.44
C ALA A 302 -10.97 20.36 15.86
N ASP A 303 -9.72 20.02 16.22
CA ASP A 303 -8.76 20.99 16.77
C ASP A 303 -8.48 22.16 15.84
N ARG A 304 -8.49 21.92 14.52
CA ARG A 304 -8.28 22.96 13.50
C ARG A 304 -8.74 22.54 12.12
N SER A 305 -8.92 23.53 11.25
CA SER A 305 -9.11 23.36 9.82
C SER A 305 -7.79 23.33 9.04
N PHE A 306 -7.85 22.90 7.78
CA PHE A 306 -6.71 22.76 6.90
C PHE A 306 -7.03 23.32 5.50
N GLY A 307 -6.07 24.02 4.87
CA GLY A 307 -6.25 24.60 3.53
C GLY A 307 -5.43 23.95 2.44
N ALA A 308 -4.14 23.70 2.67
CA ALA A 308 -3.28 23.05 1.71
C ALA A 308 -2.49 21.93 2.40
N TYR A 309 -2.73 20.69 2.00
CA TYR A 309 -2.16 19.53 2.70
C TYR A 309 -2.11 18.28 1.82
N SER A 310 -1.34 17.30 2.28
CA SER A 310 -1.42 15.90 1.88
C SER A 310 -1.81 15.09 3.12
N LEU A 311 -2.99 14.48 3.09
CA LEU A 311 -3.50 13.56 4.09
C LEU A 311 -3.22 12.14 3.64
N LYS A 312 -2.61 11.31 4.49
CA LYS A 312 -2.52 9.86 4.31
C LYS A 312 -3.24 9.15 5.44
N LEU A 313 -3.88 8.05 5.12
CA LEU A 313 -4.53 7.18 6.09
C LEU A 313 -4.63 5.77 5.50
N ASP A 314 -4.65 4.80 6.39
CA ASP A 314 -4.86 3.42 6.00
C ASP A 314 -6.27 2.99 6.33
N TRP A 315 -6.88 2.20 5.45
CA TRP A 315 -8.24 1.71 5.60
C TRP A 315 -8.39 0.27 5.10
N LYS A 316 -9.38 -0.41 5.64
CA LYS A 316 -9.69 -1.81 5.33
C LYS A 316 -11.19 -2.05 5.52
N THR A 317 -11.85 -2.68 4.53
CA THR A 317 -13.22 -3.20 4.68
C THR A 317 -13.22 -4.51 5.46
N SER A 318 -14.36 -4.94 5.99
CA SER A 318 -14.48 -6.13 6.86
C SER A 318 -14.11 -7.45 6.18
N GLY A 319 -14.18 -7.52 4.88
CA GLY A 319 -13.59 -8.60 4.09
C GLY A 319 -14.54 -9.68 3.59
N ALA A 320 -15.82 -9.65 3.91
CA ALA A 320 -16.72 -10.74 3.50
C ALA A 320 -17.21 -10.58 2.04
N SER A 321 -17.70 -9.39 1.65
CA SER A 321 -18.34 -9.12 0.37
C SER A 321 -17.70 -7.95 -0.39
N GLY A 322 -16.95 -7.07 0.31
CA GLY A 322 -16.35 -5.88 -0.26
C GLY A 322 -17.35 -4.76 -0.55
N ASP A 323 -18.58 -4.89 -0.05
CA ASP A 323 -19.66 -3.93 -0.19
C ASP A 323 -19.80 -2.98 1.01
N ASP A 324 -18.89 -3.06 1.99
CA ASP A 324 -18.81 -2.08 3.07
C ASP A 324 -18.61 -0.67 2.49
N ASN A 325 -19.41 0.27 2.98
CA ASN A 325 -19.41 1.66 2.55
C ASN A 325 -18.85 2.58 3.63
N SER A 326 -17.97 3.47 3.23
CA SER A 326 -17.40 4.55 4.04
C SER A 326 -16.76 5.60 3.14
N GLY A 327 -16.14 6.62 3.74
CA GLY A 327 -15.45 7.67 3.00
C GLY A 327 -14.60 8.57 3.88
N VAL A 328 -13.79 9.38 3.22
CA VAL A 328 -12.99 10.43 3.86
C VAL A 328 -13.50 11.77 3.40
N PHE A 329 -14.11 12.52 4.33
CA PHE A 329 -14.61 13.87 4.08
C PHE A 329 -13.48 14.90 4.23
N VAL A 330 -13.52 15.90 3.36
CA VAL A 330 -12.59 17.05 3.37
C VAL A 330 -13.34 18.35 3.07
N GLY A 331 -12.86 19.49 3.58
CA GLY A 331 -13.32 20.81 3.19
C GLY A 331 -14.71 21.19 3.73
N PHE A 332 -15.13 20.67 4.88
CA PHE A 332 -16.41 20.99 5.50
C PHE A 332 -16.26 21.88 6.76
N PRO A 333 -17.30 22.67 7.12
CA PRO A 333 -17.29 23.47 8.35
C PRO A 333 -17.51 22.58 9.59
N PRO A 334 -17.11 23.04 10.81
CA PRO A 334 -17.35 22.30 12.04
C PRO A 334 -18.85 22.12 12.29
N SER A 335 -19.28 20.92 12.69
CA SER A 335 -20.67 20.62 12.99
C SER A 335 -20.81 19.35 13.81
N THR A 336 -21.84 19.29 14.66
CA THR A 336 -22.29 18.07 15.35
C THR A 336 -23.28 17.25 14.50
N ASP A 337 -23.71 17.78 13.34
CA ASP A 337 -24.53 17.09 12.36
C ASP A 337 -23.61 16.46 11.28
N PRO A 338 -23.56 15.13 11.13
CA PRO A 338 -22.73 14.47 10.13
C PRO A 338 -23.11 14.85 8.69
N TRP A 339 -24.37 15.23 8.43
CA TRP A 339 -24.82 15.71 7.13
C TRP A 339 -24.17 17.03 6.71
N SER A 340 -23.61 17.78 7.66
CA SER A 340 -22.85 18.99 7.33
C SER A 340 -21.64 18.68 6.43
N ALA A 341 -20.92 17.59 6.66
CA ALA A 341 -19.82 17.17 5.81
C ALA A 341 -20.29 16.76 4.41
N VAL A 342 -21.41 16.03 4.31
CA VAL A 342 -22.03 15.64 3.04
C VAL A 342 -22.48 16.86 2.23
N ASN A 343 -23.11 17.83 2.88
CA ASN A 343 -23.71 19.00 2.21
C ASN A 343 -22.70 20.09 1.84
N ASN A 344 -21.61 20.22 2.59
CA ASN A 344 -20.68 21.35 2.45
C ASN A 344 -19.26 20.95 2.07
N GLY A 345 -18.85 19.68 2.27
CA GLY A 345 -17.54 19.14 1.95
C GLY A 345 -17.54 18.27 0.70
N TYR A 346 -16.46 17.54 0.54
CA TYR A 346 -16.28 16.52 -0.49
C TYR A 346 -15.89 15.20 0.16
N GLU A 347 -16.48 14.13 -0.33
CA GLU A 347 -16.19 12.76 0.09
C GLU A 347 -15.29 12.06 -0.92
N VAL A 348 -14.19 11.48 -0.44
CA VAL A 348 -13.41 10.48 -1.17
C VAL A 348 -13.92 9.12 -0.75
N GLN A 349 -14.62 8.46 -1.66
CA GLN A 349 -15.41 7.26 -1.38
C GLN A 349 -14.56 6.02 -1.09
N ILE A 350 -15.09 5.16 -0.23
CA ILE A 350 -14.65 3.78 0.03
C ILE A 350 -15.87 2.87 -0.16
N ASP A 351 -15.99 2.24 -1.33
CA ASP A 351 -16.97 1.24 -1.70
C ASP A 351 -16.54 0.62 -3.03
N ALA A 352 -16.10 -0.62 -3.03
CA ALA A 352 -15.57 -1.25 -4.24
C ALA A 352 -16.67 -1.68 -5.23
N THR A 353 -17.92 -1.72 -4.83
CA THR A 353 -19.05 -2.35 -5.55
C THR A 353 -19.99 -1.36 -6.24
N ASP A 354 -19.96 -0.07 -5.87
CA ASP A 354 -20.87 0.93 -6.41
C ASP A 354 -20.46 1.42 -7.83
N VAL A 355 -21.35 2.17 -8.46
CA VAL A 355 -21.15 2.75 -9.80
C VAL A 355 -19.95 3.70 -9.84
N PRO A 356 -19.35 3.96 -11.02
CA PRO A 356 -18.07 4.66 -11.13
C PRO A 356 -17.96 6.01 -10.41
N GLU A 357 -19.04 6.77 -10.34
CA GLU A 357 -19.10 8.09 -9.68
C GLU A 357 -19.28 8.02 -8.16
N LYS A 358 -19.49 6.82 -7.62
CA LYS A 358 -19.71 6.56 -6.20
C LYS A 358 -18.83 5.46 -5.62
N THR A 359 -17.91 4.92 -6.40
CA THR A 359 -17.02 3.84 -5.98
C THR A 359 -15.73 4.36 -5.37
N THR A 360 -14.93 3.46 -4.79
CA THR A 360 -13.63 3.74 -4.17
C THR A 360 -12.77 4.69 -5.00
N GLY A 361 -12.39 5.82 -4.39
CA GLY A 361 -11.57 6.87 -4.99
C GLY A 361 -12.33 7.89 -5.84
N ALA A 362 -13.65 7.75 -6.03
CA ALA A 362 -14.48 8.81 -6.58
C ALA A 362 -14.55 10.00 -5.61
N VAL A 363 -14.68 11.20 -6.13
CA VAL A 363 -15.24 12.32 -5.37
C VAL A 363 -16.73 12.19 -5.50
N TYR A 364 -17.38 11.65 -4.45
CA TYR A 364 -18.74 11.10 -4.46
C TYR A 364 -19.76 12.05 -5.10
N GLY A 365 -20.37 11.58 -6.19
CA GLY A 365 -21.38 12.34 -6.93
C GLY A 365 -20.84 13.51 -7.77
N PHE A 366 -19.54 13.81 -7.74
CA PHE A 366 -18.91 14.89 -8.51
C PHE A 366 -17.99 14.40 -9.62
N GLN A 367 -17.15 13.41 -9.34
CA GLN A 367 -16.21 12.89 -10.32
C GLN A 367 -15.81 11.44 -10.05
N SER A 368 -15.96 10.60 -11.09
CA SER A 368 -15.50 9.20 -11.06
C SER A 368 -14.00 9.09 -10.91
N ALA A 369 -13.53 8.04 -10.25
CA ALA A 369 -12.14 7.65 -10.29
C ALA A 369 -11.77 7.07 -11.66
N ASP A 370 -10.47 7.02 -11.98
CA ASP A 370 -9.96 6.21 -13.08
C ASP A 370 -10.07 4.72 -12.70
N ILE A 371 -11.16 4.09 -13.13
CA ILE A 371 -11.53 2.73 -12.73
C ILE A 371 -10.44 1.72 -13.05
N ARG A 372 -9.77 1.84 -14.21
CA ARG A 372 -8.71 0.91 -14.58
C ARG A 372 -7.49 1.01 -13.66
N LYS A 373 -7.16 2.22 -13.20
CA LYS A 373 -6.07 2.42 -12.23
C LYS A 373 -6.49 2.00 -10.83
N ARG A 374 -7.75 2.32 -10.43
CA ARG A 374 -8.32 1.91 -9.17
C ARG A 374 -8.27 0.38 -9.02
N ASP A 375 -8.76 -0.38 -10.00
CA ASP A 375 -8.82 -1.85 -9.96
C ASP A 375 -7.43 -2.49 -9.86
N ARG A 376 -6.40 -1.87 -10.46
CA ARG A 376 -5.02 -2.36 -10.35
C ARG A 376 -4.33 -1.96 -9.05
N ALA A 377 -4.84 -0.93 -8.38
CA ALA A 377 -4.24 -0.38 -7.17
C ALA A 377 -4.93 -0.87 -5.89
N LEU A 378 -6.16 -1.35 -5.97
CA LEU A 378 -6.97 -1.79 -4.84
C LEU A 378 -6.56 -3.19 -4.41
N ASN A 379 -6.28 -3.35 -3.12
CA ASN A 379 -6.13 -4.67 -2.50
C ASN A 379 -7.52 -5.28 -2.23
N PRO A 380 -7.61 -6.62 -2.18
CA PRO A 380 -8.86 -7.32 -1.89
C PRO A 380 -9.49 -6.89 -0.55
N PRO A 381 -10.81 -7.09 -0.38
CA PRO A 381 -11.46 -6.93 0.92
C PRO A 381 -10.73 -7.69 2.03
N GLY A 382 -10.64 -7.08 3.22
CA GLY A 382 -9.88 -7.62 4.35
C GLY A 382 -8.37 -7.29 4.33
N GLU A 383 -7.83 -6.79 3.22
CA GLU A 383 -6.45 -6.30 3.15
C GLU A 383 -6.41 -4.77 3.28
N TRP A 384 -5.32 -4.24 3.85
CA TRP A 384 -5.14 -2.81 4.04
C TRP A 384 -4.85 -2.08 2.74
N ASN A 385 -5.39 -0.87 2.63
CA ASN A 385 -5.14 0.08 1.56
C ASN A 385 -4.72 1.43 2.16
N THR A 386 -3.87 2.16 1.45
CA THR A 386 -3.48 3.53 1.82
C THR A 386 -4.08 4.51 0.84
N TYR A 387 -4.85 5.49 1.34
CA TYR A 387 -5.18 6.69 0.60
C TYR A 387 -4.13 7.78 0.84
N GLU A 388 -3.76 8.50 -0.22
CA GLU A 388 -3.25 9.86 -0.12
C GLU A 388 -4.25 10.80 -0.78
N ILE A 389 -4.76 11.75 0.00
CA ILE A 389 -5.67 12.80 -0.45
C ILE A 389 -4.93 14.12 -0.36
N ARG A 390 -4.62 14.73 -1.52
CA ARG A 390 -3.89 15.99 -1.56
C ARG A 390 -4.81 17.12 -2.00
N VAL A 391 -4.97 18.09 -1.12
CA VAL A 391 -5.73 19.33 -1.36
C VAL A 391 -4.76 20.50 -1.52
N GLN A 392 -4.95 21.32 -2.56
CA GLN A 392 -4.15 22.52 -2.77
C GLN A 392 -4.93 23.54 -3.60
N GLY A 393 -5.42 24.59 -2.97
CA GLY A 393 -6.41 25.49 -3.53
C GLY A 393 -7.75 24.77 -3.71
N GLU A 394 -8.37 24.88 -4.87
CA GLU A 394 -9.62 24.18 -5.19
C GLU A 394 -9.39 22.84 -5.91
N ARG A 395 -8.21 22.24 -5.79
CA ARG A 395 -7.86 20.97 -6.43
C ARG A 395 -7.65 19.88 -5.41
N LEU A 396 -8.36 18.75 -5.61
CA LEU A 396 -8.27 17.53 -4.84
C LEU A 396 -7.74 16.41 -5.73
N ARG A 397 -6.72 15.72 -5.27
CA ARG A 397 -6.12 14.56 -5.97
C ARG A 397 -6.07 13.38 -5.03
N VAL A 398 -6.39 12.19 -5.56
CA VAL A 398 -6.44 10.96 -4.79
C VAL A 398 -5.46 9.95 -5.35
N TRP A 399 -4.66 9.37 -4.47
CA TRP A 399 -3.85 8.18 -4.74
C TRP A 399 -4.35 7.02 -3.88
N LEU A 400 -4.39 5.84 -4.47
CA LEU A 400 -4.66 4.57 -3.81
C LEU A 400 -3.39 3.72 -3.94
N ASN A 401 -2.81 3.29 -2.82
CA ASN A 401 -1.59 2.48 -2.78
C ASN A 401 -0.49 3.04 -3.71
N GLY A 402 -0.29 4.36 -3.67
CA GLY A 402 0.71 5.08 -4.48
C GLY A 402 0.31 5.41 -5.92
N VAL A 403 -0.81 4.88 -6.42
CA VAL A 403 -1.29 5.12 -7.80
C VAL A 403 -2.30 6.27 -7.82
N LYS A 404 -2.04 7.33 -8.59
CA LYS A 404 -3.00 8.43 -8.74
C LYS A 404 -4.23 7.98 -9.53
N ILE A 405 -5.40 7.96 -8.86
CA ILE A 405 -6.67 7.48 -9.40
C ILE A 405 -7.69 8.59 -9.64
N ASN A 406 -7.52 9.79 -9.02
CA ASN A 406 -8.43 10.92 -9.25
C ASN A 406 -7.68 12.26 -9.25
N ASP A 407 -8.25 13.24 -9.96
CA ASP A 407 -7.71 14.60 -10.08
C ASP A 407 -8.87 15.58 -10.31
N PHE A 408 -9.52 16.01 -9.24
CA PHE A 408 -10.74 16.82 -9.24
C PHE A 408 -10.39 18.29 -8.99
N THR A 409 -11.15 19.19 -9.62
CA THR A 409 -11.11 20.63 -9.33
C THR A 409 -12.52 21.10 -8.97
N ASN A 410 -12.65 21.68 -7.78
CA ASN A 410 -13.91 22.29 -7.33
C ASN A 410 -14.25 23.50 -8.19
N THR A 411 -15.48 23.53 -8.70
CA THR A 411 -16.09 24.64 -9.41
C THR A 411 -17.42 25.06 -8.80
N ASP A 412 -17.87 24.38 -7.74
CA ASP A 412 -19.07 24.74 -7.00
C ASP A 412 -18.79 25.94 -6.07
N PRO A 413 -19.41 27.10 -6.28
CA PRO A 413 -19.18 28.28 -5.45
C PRO A 413 -19.71 28.15 -4.01
N ALA A 414 -20.58 27.17 -3.74
CA ALA A 414 -21.13 26.91 -2.41
C ALA A 414 -20.18 26.07 -1.53
N ARG A 415 -19.12 25.47 -2.12
CA ARG A 415 -18.14 24.61 -1.45
C ARG A 415 -16.74 25.17 -1.63
N SER A 416 -15.84 24.89 -0.69
CA SER A 416 -14.44 25.28 -0.77
C SER A 416 -13.52 24.20 -0.22
N LEU A 417 -12.40 23.98 -0.92
CA LEU A 417 -11.28 23.15 -0.46
C LEU A 417 -10.15 23.95 0.18
N ARG A 418 -10.31 25.29 0.26
CA ARG A 418 -9.24 26.21 0.75
C ARG A 418 -9.10 26.21 2.26
N ASP A 419 -10.16 25.86 2.95
CA ASP A 419 -10.22 25.77 4.41
C ASP A 419 -11.38 24.86 4.82
N GLY A 420 -11.14 23.93 5.75
CA GLY A 420 -12.14 23.03 6.26
C GLY A 420 -11.57 21.86 7.07
N HIS A 421 -12.46 21.11 7.67
CA HIS A 421 -12.10 19.95 8.50
C HIS A 421 -11.96 18.67 7.67
N LEU A 422 -11.43 17.63 8.34
CA LEU A 422 -11.23 16.27 7.83
C LEU A 422 -12.06 15.32 8.67
N GLY A 423 -12.66 14.29 8.07
CA GLY A 423 -13.45 13.31 8.81
C GLY A 423 -13.49 11.94 8.16
N LEU A 424 -13.76 10.92 8.97
CA LEU A 424 -13.96 9.53 8.58
C LEU A 424 -15.45 9.23 8.70
N GLN A 425 -16.05 8.70 7.63
CA GLN A 425 -17.47 8.37 7.63
C GLN A 425 -17.74 7.03 8.32
N ASN A 426 -18.85 6.97 9.04
CA ASN A 426 -19.59 5.76 9.32
C ASN A 426 -20.90 5.82 8.51
N HIS A 427 -21.13 4.87 7.59
CA HIS A 427 -22.24 4.98 6.64
C HIS A 427 -23.48 4.22 7.13
N GLY A 428 -23.53 2.91 7.03
CA GLY A 428 -24.65 2.07 7.36
C GLY A 428 -24.48 1.32 8.70
N ALA A 429 -25.57 0.72 9.18
CA ALA A 429 -25.51 -0.05 10.42
C ALA A 429 -24.71 -1.35 10.27
N ASP A 430 -24.70 -1.89 9.05
CA ASP A 430 -24.03 -3.16 8.71
C ASP A 430 -22.65 -2.93 8.07
N ASP A 431 -22.30 -1.67 7.74
CA ASP A 431 -21.00 -1.33 7.17
C ASP A 431 -19.92 -1.31 8.26
N GLN A 432 -18.80 -1.97 7.98
CA GLN A 432 -17.66 -2.01 8.89
C GLN A 432 -16.37 -1.74 8.15
N VAL A 433 -15.82 -0.54 8.35
CA VAL A 433 -14.54 -0.13 7.80
C VAL A 433 -13.59 0.24 8.94
N SER A 434 -12.38 -0.28 8.86
CA SER A 434 -11.32 -0.03 9.83
C SER A 434 -10.34 1.01 9.29
N PHE A 435 -9.88 1.92 10.16
CA PHE A 435 -8.93 2.99 9.85
C PHE A 435 -7.76 2.97 10.82
N ARG A 436 -6.58 3.41 10.36
CA ARG A 436 -5.41 3.60 11.20
C ARG A 436 -4.43 4.59 10.59
N ASP A 437 -3.45 5.01 11.39
CA ASP A 437 -2.29 5.79 10.96
C ASP A 437 -2.67 7.01 10.09
N VAL A 438 -3.64 7.84 10.60
CA VAL A 438 -4.05 9.08 9.93
C VAL A 438 -2.98 10.13 10.15
N ARG A 439 -2.35 10.57 9.07
CA ARG A 439 -1.19 11.47 9.10
C ARG A 439 -1.27 12.55 8.03
N LEU A 440 -0.81 13.75 8.35
CA LEU A 440 -0.96 14.92 7.50
C LEU A 440 0.36 15.67 7.36
N LYS A 441 0.60 16.14 6.13
CA LYS A 441 1.68 17.06 5.80
C LYS A 441 1.09 18.33 5.22
N GLU A 442 1.37 19.47 5.84
CA GLU A 442 0.99 20.76 5.29
C GLU A 442 1.82 21.09 4.04
N LEU A 443 1.18 21.66 3.05
CA LEU A 443 1.78 22.05 1.78
C LEU A 443 1.81 23.56 1.66
N PRO A 444 2.75 24.15 0.90
CA PRO A 444 2.70 25.56 0.58
C PRO A 444 1.39 25.94 -0.11
N ALA A 445 0.74 27.01 0.37
CA ALA A 445 -0.43 27.55 -0.31
C ALA A 445 -0.07 27.97 -1.73
N LYS A 446 -0.87 27.59 -2.74
CA LYS A 446 -0.69 28.15 -4.08
C LYS A 446 -0.97 29.65 -4.02
N PRO A 447 -0.09 30.51 -4.60
CA PRO A 447 -0.40 31.92 -4.74
C PRO A 447 -1.76 32.06 -5.44
N SER A 448 -2.65 32.91 -4.88
CA SER A 448 -3.86 33.30 -5.58
C SER A 448 -3.42 34.04 -6.85
N VAL A 449 -3.81 33.54 -8.01
CA VAL A 449 -3.70 34.32 -9.25
C VAL A 449 -4.63 35.52 -9.06
N ARG A 450 -4.06 36.69 -8.71
CA ARG A 450 -4.81 37.93 -8.78
C ARG A 450 -5.13 38.14 -10.27
N THR A 451 -6.39 37.96 -10.65
CA THR A 451 -6.89 38.50 -11.89
C THR A 451 -6.68 39.99 -11.77
N ALA A 452 -5.73 40.52 -12.57
CA ALA A 452 -5.61 41.94 -12.73
C ALA A 452 -6.94 42.45 -13.27
N SER A 453 -7.69 43.16 -12.43
CA SER A 453 -8.82 43.96 -12.90
C SER A 453 -8.25 44.95 -13.89
N GLN A 454 -8.59 44.78 -15.16
CA GLN A 454 -8.43 45.84 -16.13
C GLN A 454 -9.32 47.01 -15.63
N GLY A 455 -8.68 47.99 -15.04
CA GLY A 455 -9.31 49.27 -14.80
C GLY A 455 -9.35 50.03 -16.12
N ASP A 456 -10.54 50.38 -16.52
CA ASP A 456 -10.80 51.40 -17.51
C ASP A 456 -10.40 52.79 -16.98
#